data_b6e2da52fb5ac987e9176695d3aba61c
#
_entry.id   b6e2da52fb5ac987e9176695d3aba61c
#
_cell.length_a   1.000
_cell.length_b   1.000
_cell.length_c   1.000
_cell.angle_alpha   90.00
_cell.angle_beta   90.00
_cell.angle_gamma   90.00
#
_symmetry.space_group_name_H-M   'P 1'
#
loop_
_entity.id
_entity.type
_entity.pdbx_description
1 polymer ?
#
loop_
_entity_poly.entity_id
_entity_poly.type
_entity_poly.pdbx_seq_one_letter_code
_entity_poly.pdbx_strand_id
1 'polypeptide(L)'
;MMEERILHIACGECLALVGADGAAKSRLCRAVAGEEPPPRGMSVELDEALEGRVRLVSFAQQRAAARKGGFMQARYHSIVDDAGPGDTVADVLSFNRVFDVNPFEVGRSYRKERRAYAAARRRIAPLFRLDELKDRPFLALSNGETRRVLLARALLADPALLVLDDPCAGLDPARREQLKSLLDELAAQGMAILMAVRHEDEIPSCVTQIVRVGGERKGQDTQDTQDHQDTQDHQDTQDTKDGPGVLGVSGVLVPSGPPGPPGAPVVELRDIRIAFGRRKLFDGFSWIVRRGERWVLCGPNGSGKTTLLSLIIGDNPLAYANDVTVFGIRRGPGAELAKVRRRIGMVSPEQQAYLGLGADELLAAALRNKPDLLLLDEPCLNLDSAAAGRLRARVARYLASHPGCTAICVAHRPDDVPPGFSRRIDLKNHVKSDM
;
A
#
# COMPACT_ATOMS: atom_id res chain seq x y z
N MET A 1 -15.89 -36.58 -6.61
CA MET A 1 -14.44 -36.36 -6.54
C MET A 1 -14.21 -34.95 -7.08
N MET A 2 -13.67 -34.02 -6.30
CA MET A 2 -13.25 -32.71 -6.84
C MET A 2 -11.96 -32.96 -7.59
N GLU A 3 -11.92 -32.60 -8.87
CA GLU A 3 -10.69 -32.63 -9.65
C GLU A 3 -9.67 -31.73 -8.99
N GLU A 4 -8.53 -32.29 -8.61
CA GLU A 4 -7.40 -31.53 -8.08
C GLU A 4 -6.79 -30.73 -9.24
N ARG A 5 -6.72 -29.40 -9.09
CA ARG A 5 -6.12 -28.53 -10.10
C ARG A 5 -4.63 -28.45 -9.86
N ILE A 6 -3.83 -28.86 -10.82
CA ILE A 6 -2.38 -28.81 -10.75
C ILE A 6 -1.91 -27.52 -11.39
N LEU A 7 -1.14 -26.73 -10.65
CA LEU A 7 -0.37 -25.61 -11.20
C LEU A 7 1.04 -26.11 -11.48
N HIS A 8 1.34 -26.37 -12.75
CA HIS A 8 2.67 -26.72 -13.20
C HIS A 8 3.40 -25.47 -13.69
N ILE A 9 4.68 -25.30 -13.32
CA ILE A 9 5.53 -24.19 -13.78
C ILE A 9 6.82 -24.76 -14.34
N ALA A 10 7.03 -24.53 -15.64
CA ALA A 10 8.22 -24.96 -16.35
C ALA A 10 9.34 -23.91 -16.34
N CYS A 11 10.58 -24.35 -16.64
CA CYS A 11 11.70 -23.43 -16.78
C CYS A 11 11.47 -22.40 -17.91
N GLY A 12 11.70 -21.12 -17.60
CA GLY A 12 11.53 -20.02 -18.55
C GLY A 12 10.06 -19.66 -18.85
N GLU A 13 9.10 -20.31 -18.21
CA GLU A 13 7.68 -20.04 -18.40
C GLU A 13 7.24 -18.79 -17.61
N CYS A 14 6.35 -17.99 -18.23
CA CYS A 14 5.80 -16.81 -17.60
C CYS A 14 4.28 -16.95 -17.45
N LEU A 15 3.79 -16.96 -16.19
CA LEU A 15 2.39 -17.15 -15.85
C LEU A 15 1.83 -15.96 -15.08
N ALA A 16 0.54 -15.66 -15.33
CA ALA A 16 -0.20 -14.68 -14.54
C ALA A 16 -1.38 -15.34 -13.82
N LEU A 17 -1.49 -15.10 -12.52
CA LEU A 17 -2.65 -15.44 -11.70
C LEU A 17 -3.63 -14.27 -11.71
N VAL A 18 -4.84 -14.48 -12.23
CA VAL A 18 -5.91 -13.50 -12.26
C VAL A 18 -7.13 -14.02 -11.48
N GLY A 19 -8.00 -13.13 -11.05
CA GLY A 19 -9.24 -13.50 -10.36
C GLY A 19 -9.57 -12.55 -9.22
N ALA A 20 -10.81 -12.61 -8.76
CA ALA A 20 -11.36 -11.71 -7.75
C ALA A 20 -10.80 -11.97 -6.32
N ASP A 21 -10.38 -13.21 -6.03
CA ASP A 21 -9.87 -13.59 -4.72
C ASP A 21 -8.36 -13.30 -4.60
N GLY A 22 -8.06 -12.10 -4.11
CA GLY A 22 -6.67 -11.67 -3.86
C GLY A 22 -5.96 -12.53 -2.81
N ALA A 23 -6.67 -12.99 -1.78
CA ALA A 23 -6.08 -13.82 -0.72
C ALA A 23 -5.69 -15.21 -1.25
N ALA A 24 -6.52 -15.81 -2.10
CA ALA A 24 -6.20 -17.10 -2.74
C ALA A 24 -4.99 -16.98 -3.68
N LYS A 25 -4.88 -15.89 -4.46
CA LYS A 25 -3.72 -15.62 -5.31
C LYS A 25 -2.43 -15.49 -4.48
N SER A 26 -2.45 -14.67 -3.42
CA SER A 26 -1.30 -14.50 -2.53
C SER A 26 -0.91 -15.79 -1.82
N ARG A 27 -1.88 -16.62 -1.39
CA ARG A 27 -1.60 -17.94 -0.83
C ARG A 27 -0.93 -18.87 -1.85
N LEU A 28 -1.39 -18.84 -3.10
CA LEU A 28 -0.79 -19.65 -4.16
C LEU A 28 0.65 -19.19 -4.46
N CYS A 29 0.92 -17.87 -4.48
CA CYS A 29 2.28 -17.35 -4.59
C CYS A 29 3.19 -17.85 -3.45
N ARG A 30 2.69 -17.86 -2.20
CA ARG A 30 3.44 -18.40 -1.05
C ARG A 30 3.63 -19.92 -1.12
N ALA A 31 2.64 -20.63 -1.65
CA ALA A 31 2.74 -22.08 -1.84
C ALA A 31 3.83 -22.42 -2.88
N VAL A 32 3.89 -21.69 -4.01
CA VAL A 32 4.95 -21.83 -5.01
C VAL A 32 6.32 -21.50 -4.43
N ALA A 33 6.40 -20.54 -3.52
CA ALA A 33 7.65 -20.20 -2.81
C ALA A 33 8.03 -21.20 -1.70
N GLY A 34 7.17 -22.19 -1.41
CA GLY A 34 7.39 -23.17 -0.34
C GLY A 34 7.17 -22.61 1.08
N GLU A 35 6.54 -21.46 1.22
CA GLU A 35 6.28 -20.82 2.52
C GLU A 35 4.99 -21.32 3.19
N GLU A 36 4.00 -21.75 2.39
CA GLU A 36 2.71 -22.27 2.86
C GLU A 36 2.24 -23.46 2.00
N PRO A 37 1.39 -24.33 2.52
CA PRO A 37 0.76 -25.36 1.69
C PRO A 37 -0.19 -24.72 0.66
N PRO A 38 -0.37 -25.36 -0.51
CA PRO A 38 -1.29 -24.86 -1.54
C PRO A 38 -2.73 -24.82 -1.01
N PRO A 39 -3.59 -23.96 -1.60
CA PRO A 39 -5.01 -23.93 -1.29
C PRO A 39 -5.69 -25.29 -1.51
N ARG A 40 -6.73 -25.59 -0.74
CA ARG A 40 -7.49 -26.85 -0.87
C ARG A 40 -7.95 -27.07 -2.31
N GLY A 41 -7.71 -28.26 -2.84
CA GLY A 41 -8.06 -28.66 -4.21
C GLY A 41 -7.10 -28.13 -5.27
N MET A 42 -5.92 -27.67 -4.87
CA MET A 42 -4.83 -27.31 -5.78
C MET A 42 -3.53 -27.96 -5.32
N SER A 43 -2.70 -28.37 -6.29
CA SER A 43 -1.31 -28.76 -6.09
C SER A 43 -0.39 -27.88 -6.92
N VAL A 44 0.87 -27.81 -6.52
CA VAL A 44 1.91 -27.04 -7.21
C VAL A 44 3.03 -27.99 -7.59
N GLU A 45 3.38 -27.99 -8.86
CA GLU A 45 4.49 -28.78 -9.40
C GLU A 45 5.47 -27.82 -10.11
N LEU A 46 6.74 -27.93 -9.76
CA LEU A 46 7.81 -27.13 -10.35
C LEU A 46 8.76 -28.06 -11.10
N ASP A 47 9.30 -27.62 -12.21
CA ASP A 47 10.44 -28.29 -12.83
C ASP A 47 11.60 -28.41 -11.82
N GLU A 48 12.31 -29.53 -11.82
CA GLU A 48 13.42 -29.82 -10.91
C GLU A 48 14.49 -28.69 -10.89
N ALA A 49 14.72 -28.03 -12.00
CA ALA A 49 15.67 -26.92 -12.10
C ALA A 49 15.22 -25.62 -11.40
N LEU A 50 13.93 -25.49 -11.07
CA LEU A 50 13.35 -24.37 -10.33
C LEU A 50 13.38 -24.62 -8.80
N GLU A 51 13.41 -25.87 -8.38
CA GLU A 51 13.38 -26.24 -6.96
C GLU A 51 14.52 -25.59 -6.18
N GLY A 52 14.20 -25.05 -5.00
CA GLY A 52 15.17 -24.36 -4.14
C GLY A 52 15.70 -23.02 -4.67
N ARG A 53 15.32 -22.61 -5.89
CA ARG A 53 15.73 -21.36 -6.55
C ARG A 53 14.57 -20.42 -6.81
N VAL A 54 13.53 -20.49 -5.98
CA VAL A 54 12.37 -19.59 -6.03
C VAL A 54 12.60 -18.39 -5.14
N ARG A 55 12.19 -17.21 -5.61
CA ARG A 55 12.16 -15.99 -4.77
C ARG A 55 10.80 -15.31 -4.88
N LEU A 56 10.13 -15.18 -3.74
CA LEU A 56 8.88 -14.44 -3.62
C LEU A 56 9.15 -12.97 -3.30
N VAL A 57 8.49 -12.09 -4.03
CA VAL A 57 8.42 -10.67 -3.74
C VAL A 57 6.96 -10.30 -3.50
N SER A 58 6.57 -10.22 -2.23
CA SER A 58 5.24 -9.77 -1.81
C SER A 58 5.34 -8.38 -1.18
N PHE A 59 4.70 -7.40 -1.79
CA PHE A 59 4.77 -6.03 -1.31
C PHE A 59 3.88 -5.78 -0.08
N ALA A 60 2.90 -6.65 0.18
CA ALA A 60 2.08 -6.62 1.39
C ALA A 60 2.88 -7.06 2.63
N GLN A 61 3.63 -8.16 2.53
CA GLN A 61 4.44 -8.68 3.64
C GLN A 61 5.61 -7.76 4.00
N GLN A 62 6.20 -7.09 3.02
CA GLN A 62 7.33 -6.20 3.24
C GLN A 62 6.96 -4.95 4.04
N ARG A 63 5.74 -4.46 3.87
CA ARG A 63 5.19 -3.41 4.75
C ARG A 63 5.04 -3.91 6.19
N ALA A 64 4.70 -5.17 6.39
CA ALA A 64 4.58 -5.78 7.72
C ALA A 64 5.95 -6.02 8.39
N ALA A 65 6.97 -6.43 7.64
CA ALA A 65 8.32 -6.65 8.14
C ALA A 65 9.04 -5.35 8.54
N ALA A 66 8.86 -4.28 7.76
CA ALA A 66 9.35 -2.94 8.09
C ALA A 66 8.76 -2.38 9.40
N ARG A 67 7.61 -2.94 9.87
CA ARG A 67 6.95 -2.55 11.12
C ARG A 67 7.52 -3.16 12.37
N LYS A 68 7.99 -4.42 12.30
CA LYS A 68 8.61 -5.08 13.46
C LYS A 68 9.91 -4.41 13.89
N GLY A 69 10.53 -3.61 13.03
CA GLY A 69 11.82 -2.96 13.24
C GLY A 69 11.80 -1.46 13.54
N GLY A 70 10.69 -0.87 14.04
CA GLY A 70 10.74 0.53 14.48
C GLY A 70 10.46 1.59 13.41
N PHE A 71 9.72 1.25 12.35
CA PHE A 71 9.33 2.17 11.26
C PHE A 71 8.70 3.49 11.75
N MET A 72 7.92 3.44 12.82
CA MET A 72 7.35 4.66 13.43
C MET A 72 8.42 5.48 14.16
N GLN A 73 9.39 4.86 14.81
CA GLN A 73 10.50 5.57 15.43
C GLN A 73 11.44 6.19 14.39
N ALA A 74 11.80 5.48 13.33
CA ALA A 74 12.70 5.99 12.29
C ALA A 74 12.11 7.18 11.52
N ARG A 75 10.77 7.22 11.30
CA ARG A 75 10.10 8.36 10.67
C ARG A 75 10.05 9.59 11.58
N TYR A 76 10.03 9.40 12.91
CA TYR A 76 10.14 10.46 13.91
C TYR A 76 11.59 10.86 14.19
N HIS A 77 12.54 9.93 14.16
CA HIS A 77 13.95 10.16 14.45
C HIS A 77 14.75 10.76 13.27
N SER A 78 14.23 10.72 12.04
CA SER A 78 14.89 11.41 10.91
C SER A 78 14.91 12.95 11.03
N ILE A 79 14.35 13.47 12.11
CA ILE A 79 14.29 14.93 12.41
C ILE A 79 15.16 15.29 13.61
N VAL A 80 15.69 14.31 14.33
CA VAL A 80 16.60 14.53 15.46
C VAL A 80 17.99 14.03 15.08
N ASP A 81 18.95 14.91 15.05
CA ASP A 81 20.35 14.70 14.60
C ASP A 81 21.15 13.60 15.33
N ASP A 82 20.53 12.80 16.21
CA ASP A 82 21.20 11.82 17.07
C ASP A 82 20.78 10.35 16.84
N ALA A 83 19.95 10.05 15.84
CA ALA A 83 19.67 8.66 15.48
C ALA A 83 20.73 8.17 14.48
N GLY A 84 21.48 7.15 14.87
CA GLY A 84 22.45 6.51 13.98
C GLY A 84 21.82 6.12 12.63
N PRO A 85 22.59 6.02 11.55
CA PRO A 85 22.07 5.75 10.23
C PRO A 85 21.35 4.40 10.24
N GLY A 86 20.03 4.41 10.01
CA GLY A 86 19.28 3.20 9.71
C GLY A 86 19.86 2.52 8.46
N ASP A 87 19.53 1.25 8.22
CA ASP A 87 20.01 0.48 7.08
C ASP A 87 19.88 1.29 5.77
N THR A 88 20.97 1.47 5.08
CA THR A 88 21.00 2.07 3.75
C THR A 88 20.53 1.05 2.71
N VAL A 89 20.24 1.51 1.51
CA VAL A 89 19.94 0.60 0.37
C VAL A 89 21.13 -0.35 0.13
N ALA A 90 22.38 0.12 0.29
CA ALA A 90 23.56 -0.73 0.16
C ALA A 90 23.57 -1.86 1.19
N ASP A 91 23.17 -1.59 2.43
CA ASP A 91 23.08 -2.59 3.49
C ASP A 91 22.00 -3.65 3.18
N VAL A 92 20.81 -3.21 2.75
CA VAL A 92 19.68 -4.08 2.36
C VAL A 92 20.04 -4.99 1.19
N LEU A 93 20.85 -4.49 0.24
CA LEU A 93 21.34 -5.21 -0.93
C LEU A 93 22.66 -5.93 -0.70
N SER A 94 23.23 -5.91 0.49
CA SER A 94 24.48 -6.60 0.78
C SER A 94 24.34 -8.13 0.63
N PHE A 95 25.44 -8.81 0.30
CA PHE A 95 25.47 -10.26 0.16
C PHE A 95 24.86 -10.98 1.39
N ASN A 96 25.23 -10.55 2.58
CA ASN A 96 24.78 -11.17 3.81
C ASN A 96 23.26 -11.05 4.01
N ARG A 97 22.68 -9.92 3.63
CA ARG A 97 21.22 -9.69 3.71
C ARG A 97 20.43 -10.36 2.58
N VAL A 98 21.03 -10.51 1.38
CA VAL A 98 20.39 -11.19 0.24
C VAL A 98 20.30 -12.70 0.46
N PHE A 99 21.33 -13.29 1.10
CA PHE A 99 21.41 -14.73 1.34
C PHE A 99 21.14 -15.13 2.80
N ASP A 100 20.65 -14.18 3.62
CA ASP A 100 20.36 -14.39 5.04
C ASP A 100 21.51 -15.13 5.78
N VAL A 101 22.75 -14.67 5.51
CA VAL A 101 23.95 -15.28 6.09
C VAL A 101 23.95 -15.10 7.58
N ASN A 102 23.90 -16.23 8.30
CA ASN A 102 24.05 -16.22 9.75
C ASN A 102 25.53 -15.96 10.09
N PRO A 103 25.89 -14.80 10.73
CA PRO A 103 27.27 -14.49 11.06
C PRO A 103 27.88 -15.45 12.10
N PHE A 104 27.07 -16.25 12.78
CA PHE A 104 27.48 -17.21 13.79
C PHE A 104 27.63 -18.64 13.23
N GLU A 105 27.33 -18.87 11.94
CA GLU A 105 27.46 -20.18 11.32
C GLU A 105 28.92 -20.43 10.89
N VAL A 106 29.59 -21.31 11.60
CA VAL A 106 30.99 -21.67 11.33
C VAL A 106 31.03 -22.85 10.37
N GLY A 107 31.84 -22.71 9.30
CA GLY A 107 32.14 -23.83 8.39
C GLY A 107 31.45 -23.84 7.04
N ARG A 108 30.41 -23.03 6.81
CA ARG A 108 29.76 -22.94 5.51
C ARG A 108 30.53 -22.03 4.54
N SER A 109 30.88 -22.56 3.39
CA SER A 109 31.57 -21.78 2.34
C SER A 109 30.55 -21.22 1.34
N TYR A 110 30.44 -19.92 1.27
CA TYR A 110 29.56 -19.20 0.33
C TYR A 110 30.28 -18.79 -0.98
N ARG A 111 31.30 -19.52 -1.40
CA ARG A 111 32.16 -19.11 -2.53
C ARG A 111 31.40 -19.10 -3.87
N LYS A 112 30.48 -20.04 -4.08
CA LYS A 112 29.63 -20.09 -5.28
C LYS A 112 28.62 -18.98 -5.29
N GLU A 113 27.92 -18.80 -4.19
CA GLU A 113 26.88 -17.77 -3.99
C GLU A 113 27.48 -16.36 -4.13
N ARG A 114 28.68 -16.11 -3.59
CA ARG A 114 29.37 -14.82 -3.74
C ARG A 114 29.75 -14.53 -5.20
N ARG A 115 30.14 -15.53 -5.98
CA ARG A 115 30.41 -15.38 -7.43
C ARG A 115 29.14 -15.07 -8.18
N ALA A 116 28.05 -15.83 -7.96
CA ALA A 116 26.74 -15.60 -8.56
C ALA A 116 26.21 -14.20 -8.22
N TYR A 117 26.27 -13.82 -6.94
CA TYR A 117 25.88 -12.48 -6.49
C TYR A 117 26.68 -11.37 -7.18
N ALA A 118 27.98 -11.50 -7.30
CA ALA A 118 28.84 -10.48 -7.97
C ALA A 118 28.48 -10.36 -9.46
N ALA A 119 28.17 -11.47 -10.14
CA ALA A 119 27.72 -11.49 -11.52
C ALA A 119 26.33 -10.86 -11.67
N ALA A 120 25.38 -11.26 -10.81
CA ALA A 120 24.03 -10.69 -10.77
C ALA A 120 24.08 -9.17 -10.49
N ARG A 121 24.90 -8.72 -9.55
CA ARG A 121 25.02 -7.30 -9.21
C ARG A 121 25.47 -6.43 -10.37
N ARG A 122 26.45 -6.90 -11.18
CA ARG A 122 26.90 -6.18 -12.38
C ARG A 122 25.78 -5.98 -13.40
N ARG A 123 24.86 -6.94 -13.51
CA ARG A 123 23.72 -6.90 -14.43
C ARG A 123 22.57 -6.08 -13.85
N ILE A 124 22.24 -6.30 -12.58
CA ILE A 124 21.05 -5.76 -11.91
C ILE A 124 21.22 -4.29 -11.49
N ALA A 125 22.42 -3.91 -11.01
CA ALA A 125 22.62 -2.56 -10.48
C ALA A 125 22.34 -1.44 -11.50
N PRO A 126 22.79 -1.51 -12.77
CA PRO A 126 22.45 -0.51 -13.78
C PRO A 126 20.97 -0.51 -14.13
N LEU A 127 20.36 -1.70 -14.30
CA LEU A 127 18.96 -1.88 -14.67
C LEU A 127 18.00 -1.21 -13.69
N PHE A 128 18.32 -1.30 -12.41
CA PHE A 128 17.52 -0.71 -11.32
C PHE A 128 18.03 0.66 -10.85
N ARG A 129 19.08 1.21 -11.48
CA ARG A 129 19.71 2.49 -11.07
C ARG A 129 20.05 2.50 -9.59
N LEU A 130 20.64 1.43 -9.08
CA LEU A 130 20.89 1.27 -7.64
C LEU A 130 21.94 2.23 -7.12
N ASP A 131 22.87 2.69 -7.96
CA ASP A 131 23.91 3.63 -7.57
C ASP A 131 23.34 4.99 -7.12
N GLU A 132 22.19 5.41 -7.66
CA GLU A 132 21.50 6.64 -7.27
C GLU A 132 20.86 6.54 -5.86
N LEU A 133 20.64 5.31 -5.38
CA LEU A 133 19.90 5.02 -4.15
C LEU A 133 20.77 4.45 -3.03
N LYS A 134 21.97 3.93 -3.33
CA LYS A 134 22.78 3.09 -2.43
C LYS A 134 23.04 3.70 -1.05
N ASP A 135 23.27 5.01 -0.98
CA ASP A 135 23.61 5.72 0.25
C ASP A 135 22.37 6.29 0.97
N ARG A 136 21.19 6.09 0.40
CA ARG A 136 19.94 6.57 1.01
C ARG A 136 19.43 5.59 2.05
N PRO A 137 18.89 6.09 3.18
CA PRO A 137 18.18 5.23 4.13
C PRO A 137 17.04 4.50 3.44
N PHE A 138 16.96 3.17 3.61
CA PHE A 138 15.92 2.34 2.96
C PHE A 138 14.50 2.81 3.32
N LEU A 139 14.30 3.22 4.56
CA LEU A 139 13.02 3.72 5.05
C LEU A 139 12.62 5.10 4.49
N ALA A 140 13.57 5.86 3.94
CA ALA A 140 13.30 7.16 3.31
C ALA A 140 12.96 7.06 1.81
N LEU A 141 12.87 5.85 1.27
CA LEU A 141 12.53 5.62 -0.12
C LEU A 141 11.03 5.81 -0.37
N SER A 142 10.70 6.33 -1.54
CA SER A 142 9.32 6.30 -2.05
C SER A 142 8.86 4.86 -2.32
N ASN A 143 7.55 4.62 -2.38
CA ASN A 143 7.00 3.29 -2.68
C ASN A 143 7.59 2.67 -3.95
N GLY A 144 7.78 3.45 -5.02
CA GLY A 144 8.38 2.97 -6.26
C GLY A 144 9.87 2.64 -6.14
N GLU A 145 10.64 3.46 -5.39
CA GLU A 145 12.06 3.19 -5.10
C GLU A 145 12.21 1.95 -4.23
N THR A 146 11.38 1.81 -3.20
CA THR A 146 11.36 0.63 -2.34
C THR A 146 11.13 -0.65 -3.18
N ARG A 147 10.16 -0.63 -4.11
CA ARG A 147 9.90 -1.79 -4.99
C ARG A 147 11.07 -2.11 -5.89
N ARG A 148 11.71 -1.10 -6.46
CA ARG A 148 12.93 -1.30 -7.26
C ARG A 148 14.01 -2.00 -6.44
N VAL A 149 14.26 -1.55 -5.23
CA VAL A 149 15.26 -2.15 -4.34
C VAL A 149 14.89 -3.58 -3.96
N LEU A 150 13.63 -3.86 -3.70
CA LEU A 150 13.19 -5.19 -3.30
C LEU A 150 13.20 -6.21 -4.46
N LEU A 151 12.80 -5.79 -5.66
CA LEU A 151 12.98 -6.59 -6.86
C LEU A 151 14.45 -6.85 -7.15
N ALA A 152 15.30 -5.81 -7.07
CA ALA A 152 16.72 -5.96 -7.23
C ALA A 152 17.30 -6.94 -6.20
N ARG A 153 16.89 -6.85 -4.91
CA ARG A 153 17.29 -7.80 -3.86
C ARG A 153 16.95 -9.23 -4.20
N ALA A 154 15.74 -9.48 -4.68
CA ALA A 154 15.31 -10.82 -5.08
C ALA A 154 16.16 -11.36 -6.25
N LEU A 155 16.42 -10.53 -7.26
CA LEU A 155 17.21 -10.89 -8.43
C LEU A 155 18.71 -11.07 -8.12
N LEU A 156 19.23 -10.38 -7.10
CA LEU A 156 20.62 -10.55 -6.64
C LEU A 156 20.89 -11.95 -6.06
N ALA A 157 19.83 -12.66 -5.64
CA ALA A 157 19.93 -14.05 -5.22
C ALA A 157 20.02 -15.05 -6.40
N ASP A 158 19.99 -14.57 -7.64
CA ASP A 158 20.03 -15.35 -8.90
C ASP A 158 18.96 -16.47 -8.92
N PRO A 159 17.66 -16.13 -8.77
CA PRO A 159 16.57 -17.11 -8.76
C PRO A 159 16.39 -17.72 -10.16
N ALA A 160 15.85 -18.96 -10.19
CA ALA A 160 15.36 -19.56 -11.43
C ALA A 160 13.88 -19.20 -11.67
N LEU A 161 13.12 -19.01 -10.60
CA LEU A 161 11.73 -18.57 -10.63
C LEU A 161 11.54 -17.32 -9.76
N LEU A 162 11.00 -16.26 -10.34
CA LEU A 162 10.59 -15.04 -9.65
C LEU A 162 9.07 -15.05 -9.47
N VAL A 163 8.63 -15.08 -8.21
CA VAL A 163 7.21 -15.00 -7.86
C VAL A 163 6.89 -13.59 -7.38
N LEU A 164 5.91 -12.95 -8.01
CA LEU A 164 5.52 -11.57 -7.77
C LEU A 164 4.06 -11.50 -7.28
N ASP A 165 3.87 -11.14 -6.01
CA ASP A 165 2.53 -10.96 -5.45
C ASP A 165 2.14 -9.48 -5.51
N ASP A 166 1.25 -9.15 -6.44
CA ASP A 166 0.70 -7.81 -6.70
C ASP A 166 1.78 -6.75 -7.00
N PRO A 167 2.63 -6.97 -7.99
CA PRO A 167 3.78 -6.11 -8.26
C PRO A 167 3.39 -4.70 -8.74
N CYS A 168 2.20 -4.52 -9.30
CA CYS A 168 1.71 -3.26 -9.85
C CYS A 168 0.96 -2.39 -8.84
N ALA A 169 0.64 -2.91 -7.64
CA ALA A 169 -0.14 -2.18 -6.64
C ALA A 169 0.47 -0.82 -6.27
N GLY A 170 -0.29 0.28 -6.39
CA GLY A 170 0.15 1.64 -6.07
C GLY A 170 1.28 2.18 -6.97
N LEU A 171 1.49 1.62 -8.16
CA LEU A 171 2.32 2.21 -9.20
C LEU A 171 1.47 3.13 -10.09
N ASP A 172 2.03 4.28 -10.45
CA ASP A 172 1.46 5.11 -11.52
C ASP A 172 1.59 4.42 -12.89
N PRO A 173 0.80 4.81 -13.91
CA PRO A 173 0.81 4.16 -15.21
C PRO A 173 2.19 4.06 -15.85
N ALA A 174 2.99 5.12 -15.78
CA ALA A 174 4.33 5.13 -16.40
C ALA A 174 5.27 4.11 -15.74
N ARG A 175 5.20 3.96 -14.41
CA ARG A 175 6.00 2.98 -13.67
C ARG A 175 5.52 1.55 -13.85
N ARG A 176 4.22 1.35 -14.08
CA ARG A 176 3.70 0.03 -14.45
C ARG A 176 4.27 -0.44 -15.79
N GLU A 177 4.27 0.43 -16.80
CA GLU A 177 4.87 0.09 -18.10
C GLU A 177 6.38 -0.19 -18.00
N GLN A 178 7.11 0.59 -17.19
CA GLN A 178 8.53 0.31 -16.92
C GLN A 178 8.73 -1.05 -16.25
N LEU A 179 7.88 -1.43 -15.30
CA LEU A 179 7.94 -2.75 -14.66
C LEU A 179 7.63 -3.87 -15.66
N LYS A 180 6.61 -3.71 -16.50
CA LYS A 180 6.25 -4.70 -17.52
C LYS A 180 7.41 -4.91 -18.49
N SER A 181 8.00 -3.83 -19.02
CA SER A 181 9.18 -3.91 -19.92
C SER A 181 10.35 -4.63 -19.24
N LEU A 182 10.59 -4.34 -17.96
CA LEU A 182 11.63 -5.02 -17.19
C LEU A 182 11.37 -6.53 -17.06
N LEU A 183 10.13 -6.94 -16.80
CA LEU A 183 9.77 -8.35 -16.69
C LEU A 183 9.91 -9.06 -18.05
N ASP A 184 9.54 -8.40 -19.15
CA ASP A 184 9.75 -8.89 -20.49
C ASP A 184 11.25 -9.11 -20.79
N GLU A 185 12.13 -8.18 -20.39
CA GLU A 185 13.58 -8.32 -20.52
C GLU A 185 14.13 -9.50 -19.70
N LEU A 186 13.64 -9.68 -18.46
CA LEU A 186 14.07 -10.80 -17.61
C LEU A 186 13.61 -12.16 -18.17
N ALA A 187 12.39 -12.22 -18.68
CA ALA A 187 11.85 -13.41 -19.33
C ALA A 187 12.63 -13.77 -20.60
N ALA A 188 12.98 -12.77 -21.41
CA ALA A 188 13.84 -12.97 -22.61
C ALA A 188 15.23 -13.52 -22.27
N GLN A 189 15.71 -13.34 -21.03
CA GLN A 189 16.93 -13.94 -20.50
C GLN A 189 16.73 -15.35 -19.92
N GLY A 190 15.54 -15.95 -20.06
CA GLY A 190 15.21 -17.30 -19.62
C GLY A 190 14.72 -17.40 -18.17
N MET A 191 14.38 -16.29 -17.50
CA MET A 191 13.82 -16.33 -16.16
C MET A 191 12.38 -16.79 -16.19
N ALA A 192 12.01 -17.77 -15.37
CA ALA A 192 10.62 -18.11 -15.13
C ALA A 192 9.97 -17.07 -14.21
N ILE A 193 8.74 -16.66 -14.53
CA ILE A 193 8.02 -15.62 -13.77
C ILE A 193 6.60 -16.10 -13.48
N LEU A 194 6.19 -16.04 -12.21
CA LEU A 194 4.80 -16.16 -11.78
C LEU A 194 4.37 -14.84 -11.17
N MET A 195 3.30 -14.23 -11.69
CA MET A 195 2.80 -12.99 -11.12
C MET A 195 1.31 -13.05 -10.78
N ALA A 196 0.95 -12.61 -9.58
CA ALA A 196 -0.44 -12.38 -9.21
C ALA A 196 -0.80 -10.92 -9.52
N VAL A 197 -1.79 -10.69 -10.37
CA VAL A 197 -2.24 -9.36 -10.79
C VAL A 197 -3.71 -9.14 -10.43
N ARG A 198 -4.11 -7.87 -10.41
CA ARG A 198 -5.49 -7.48 -10.15
C ARG A 198 -6.26 -7.26 -11.43
N HIS A 199 -5.60 -6.66 -12.40
CA HIS A 199 -6.19 -6.27 -13.66
C HIS A 199 -5.38 -6.87 -14.81
N GLU A 200 -6.06 -7.25 -15.88
CA GLU A 200 -5.40 -7.86 -17.04
C GLU A 200 -4.46 -6.88 -17.77
N ASP A 201 -4.68 -5.57 -17.67
CA ASP A 201 -3.79 -4.54 -18.22
C ASP A 201 -2.41 -4.46 -17.50
N GLU A 202 -2.27 -5.14 -16.34
CA GLU A 202 -1.02 -5.25 -15.61
C GLU A 202 -0.11 -6.38 -16.12
N ILE A 203 -0.61 -7.24 -16.99
CA ILE A 203 0.11 -8.40 -17.50
C ILE A 203 1.16 -7.94 -18.54
N PRO A 204 2.45 -8.31 -18.37
CA PRO A 204 3.49 -8.06 -19.38
C PRO A 204 3.34 -9.00 -20.59
N SER A 205 4.02 -8.66 -21.69
CA SER A 205 3.92 -9.41 -22.95
C SER A 205 4.59 -10.80 -22.89
N CYS A 206 5.51 -11.01 -21.97
CA CYS A 206 6.16 -12.31 -21.76
C CYS A 206 5.24 -13.40 -21.20
N VAL A 207 4.08 -13.05 -20.63
CA VAL A 207 3.16 -14.02 -20.05
C VAL A 207 2.49 -14.84 -21.17
N THR A 208 2.71 -16.14 -21.10
CA THR A 208 2.18 -17.11 -22.08
C THR A 208 0.93 -17.81 -21.59
N GLN A 209 0.72 -17.87 -20.26
CA GLN A 209 -0.40 -18.57 -19.67
C GLN A 209 -1.06 -17.72 -18.57
N ILE A 210 -2.40 -17.66 -18.59
CA ILE A 210 -3.19 -17.00 -17.57
C ILE A 210 -3.97 -18.06 -16.79
N VAL A 211 -3.74 -18.12 -15.47
CA VAL A 211 -4.42 -19.03 -14.55
C VAL A 211 -5.48 -18.25 -13.76
N ARG A 212 -6.74 -18.64 -13.89
CA ARG A 212 -7.85 -18.01 -13.15
C ARG A 212 -8.01 -18.68 -11.78
N VAL A 213 -7.80 -17.91 -10.73
CA VAL A 213 -7.93 -18.36 -9.33
C VAL A 213 -9.25 -17.87 -8.76
N GLY A 214 -10.06 -18.81 -8.22
CA GLY A 214 -11.41 -18.55 -7.73
C GLY A 214 -12.47 -18.91 -8.77
N GLY A 215 -13.43 -19.76 -8.39
CA GLY A 215 -14.52 -20.17 -9.28
C GLY A 215 -15.49 -19.03 -9.55
N GLU A 216 -16.05 -18.99 -10.74
CA GLU A 216 -17.28 -18.26 -11.03
C GLU A 216 -18.35 -18.68 -10.04
N ARG A 217 -18.80 -17.78 -9.16
CA ARG A 217 -20.13 -17.92 -8.59
C ARG A 217 -21.09 -17.66 -9.77
N LYS A 218 -21.58 -18.73 -10.37
CA LYS A 218 -22.76 -18.65 -11.23
C LYS A 218 -23.82 -17.87 -10.49
N GLY A 219 -24.28 -16.77 -11.10
CA GLY A 219 -25.41 -16.01 -10.62
C GLY A 219 -26.59 -16.97 -10.42
N GLN A 220 -27.03 -17.12 -9.19
CA GLN A 220 -28.41 -17.50 -8.92
C GLN A 220 -29.19 -16.20 -8.80
N ASP A 221 -29.97 -15.95 -9.85
CA ASP A 221 -31.14 -15.13 -9.76
C ASP A 221 -31.98 -15.61 -8.58
N THR A 222 -32.12 -14.77 -7.59
CA THR A 222 -33.18 -14.89 -6.60
C THR A 222 -34.12 -13.70 -6.76
N GLN A 223 -35.16 -13.92 -7.55
CA GLN A 223 -36.51 -13.46 -7.19
C GLN A 223 -36.89 -14.18 -5.89
N ASP A 224 -37.28 -13.42 -4.90
CA ASP A 224 -38.52 -13.49 -4.15
C ASP A 224 -38.42 -12.60 -2.90
N THR A 225 -39.18 -11.57 -2.97
CA THR A 225 -40.30 -11.04 -2.18
C THR A 225 -40.49 -11.52 -0.75
N GLN A 226 -40.73 -10.49 0.07
CA GLN A 226 -41.73 -10.35 1.14
C GLN A 226 -41.38 -10.77 2.58
N ASP A 227 -41.51 -9.71 3.37
CA ASP A 227 -42.18 -9.64 4.68
C ASP A 227 -41.73 -10.58 5.81
N HIS A 228 -41.26 -9.95 6.88
CA HIS A 228 -41.99 -9.91 8.14
C HIS A 228 -41.36 -8.92 9.15
N GLN A 229 -42.26 -8.12 9.68
CA GLN A 229 -42.16 -7.32 10.89
C GLN A 229 -41.99 -8.20 12.14
N ASP A 230 -41.51 -7.55 13.15
CA ASP A 230 -41.85 -7.60 14.57
C ASP A 230 -40.84 -8.16 15.57
N THR A 231 -40.48 -7.21 16.41
CA THR A 231 -40.61 -7.06 17.88
C THR A 231 -39.57 -7.67 18.80
N GLN A 232 -39.04 -6.73 19.56
CA GLN A 232 -38.87 -6.66 21.04
C GLN A 232 -37.82 -7.53 21.77
N ASP A 233 -37.03 -6.72 22.48
CA ASP A 233 -36.60 -6.86 23.88
C ASP A 233 -35.92 -8.17 24.36
N HIS A 234 -34.72 -8.07 24.89
CA HIS A 234 -34.45 -8.24 26.31
C HIS A 234 -33.00 -7.92 26.69
N GLN A 235 -32.93 -7.32 27.84
CA GLN A 235 -31.92 -6.89 28.76
C GLN A 235 -30.87 -7.95 29.17
N ASP A 236 -29.68 -7.37 29.52
CA ASP A 236 -28.77 -7.76 30.61
C ASP A 236 -28.14 -9.15 30.66
N THR A 237 -26.82 -9.17 30.62
CA THR A 237 -26.01 -9.46 31.83
C THR A 237 -24.50 -9.27 31.54
N GLN A 238 -23.84 -8.69 32.52
CA GLN A 238 -22.40 -8.56 32.73
C GLN A 238 -21.73 -9.93 32.78
N ASP A 239 -20.56 -10.02 32.19
CA ASP A 239 -19.43 -10.62 32.92
C ASP A 239 -18.06 -10.25 32.29
N THR A 240 -17.21 -9.81 33.19
CA THR A 240 -15.82 -9.43 33.05
C THR A 240 -14.92 -10.60 32.74
N LYS A 241 -13.96 -10.42 31.83
CA LYS A 241 -12.64 -11.04 31.94
C LYS A 241 -11.58 -10.23 31.21
N ASP A 242 -10.59 -9.84 31.97
CA ASP A 242 -9.38 -9.13 31.59
C ASP A 242 -8.53 -9.89 30.56
N GLY A 243 -8.10 -9.19 29.53
CA GLY A 243 -7.04 -9.57 28.61
C GLY A 243 -6.26 -8.31 28.18
N PRO A 244 -4.98 -8.39 27.82
CA PRO A 244 -4.03 -7.28 27.95
C PRO A 244 -4.24 -6.12 26.99
N GLY A 245 -4.16 -4.95 27.57
CA GLY A 245 -4.11 -3.59 27.07
C GLY A 245 -4.07 -3.31 25.58
N VAL A 246 -5.24 -3.12 25.01
CA VAL A 246 -5.40 -2.32 23.79
C VAL A 246 -5.48 -0.87 24.27
N LEU A 247 -4.49 -0.06 23.88
CA LEU A 247 -4.50 1.39 24.11
C LEU A 247 -5.84 1.98 23.66
N GLY A 248 -6.59 2.46 24.64
CA GLY A 248 -7.99 2.79 24.55
C GLY A 248 -8.34 3.78 23.45
N VAL A 249 -9.17 3.31 22.53
CA VAL A 249 -10.13 4.17 21.87
C VAL A 249 -11.34 4.22 22.79
N SER A 250 -11.25 5.02 23.85
CA SER A 250 -12.34 5.29 24.73
C SER A 250 -13.47 5.96 23.95
N GLY A 251 -14.54 5.22 23.72
CA GLY A 251 -15.76 5.67 23.05
C GLY A 251 -16.57 6.60 23.91
N VAL A 252 -16.17 7.85 24.06
CA VAL A 252 -17.07 8.92 24.44
C VAL A 252 -17.49 9.59 23.13
N LEU A 253 -18.75 9.43 22.76
CA LEU A 253 -19.44 10.23 21.75
C LEU A 253 -19.45 11.69 22.23
N VAL A 254 -18.39 12.44 21.92
CA VAL A 254 -18.42 13.89 22.01
C VAL A 254 -18.95 14.37 20.66
N PRO A 255 -20.09 15.06 20.60
CA PRO A 255 -20.59 15.62 19.36
C PRO A 255 -19.49 16.47 18.74
N SER A 256 -19.21 16.27 17.45
CA SER A 256 -18.47 17.23 16.65
C SER A 256 -19.16 18.59 16.85
N GLY A 257 -18.39 19.63 17.21
CA GLY A 257 -18.95 20.98 17.40
C GLY A 257 -19.81 21.41 16.23
N PRO A 258 -20.64 22.46 16.38
CA PRO A 258 -21.63 22.82 15.37
C PRO A 258 -20.97 22.94 13.99
N PRO A 259 -21.62 22.40 12.96
CA PRO A 259 -21.07 22.44 11.61
C PRO A 259 -20.89 23.91 11.19
N GLY A 260 -19.70 24.28 10.72
CA GLY A 260 -19.44 25.60 10.15
C GLY A 260 -20.36 25.90 8.96
N PRO A 261 -20.54 27.17 8.58
CA PRO A 261 -21.41 27.56 7.48
C PRO A 261 -21.00 26.91 6.16
N PRO A 262 -21.93 26.69 5.22
CA PRO A 262 -21.63 26.20 3.88
C PRO A 262 -20.53 27.05 3.21
N GLY A 263 -19.53 26.40 2.59
CA GLY A 263 -18.43 27.09 1.93
C GLY A 263 -17.29 27.57 2.83
N ALA A 264 -17.36 27.35 4.17
CA ALA A 264 -16.25 27.68 5.06
C ALA A 264 -15.01 26.80 4.72
N PRO A 265 -13.78 27.35 4.82
CA PRO A 265 -12.57 26.56 4.66
C PRO A 265 -12.48 25.47 5.71
N VAL A 266 -12.23 24.25 5.25
CA VAL A 266 -11.97 23.08 6.09
C VAL A 266 -10.48 22.79 6.19
N VAL A 267 -9.77 22.96 5.06
CA VAL A 267 -8.31 22.84 4.98
C VAL A 267 -7.79 24.07 4.25
N GLU A 268 -6.79 24.71 4.82
CA GLU A 268 -6.05 25.81 4.21
C GLU A 268 -4.55 25.49 4.31
N LEU A 269 -3.94 25.30 3.17
CA LEU A 269 -2.50 25.18 3.01
C LEU A 269 -2.03 26.44 2.29
N ARG A 270 -1.13 27.22 2.89
CA ARG A 270 -0.65 28.48 2.32
C ARG A 270 0.87 28.47 2.23
N ASP A 271 1.38 28.74 1.04
CA ASP A 271 2.82 28.84 0.77
C ASP A 271 3.63 27.66 1.34
N ILE A 272 3.13 26.43 1.18
CA ILE A 272 3.77 25.24 1.70
C ILE A 272 5.11 25.03 1.02
N ARG A 273 6.17 24.93 1.83
CA ARG A 273 7.54 24.70 1.39
C ARG A 273 8.12 23.49 2.09
N ILE A 274 8.39 22.45 1.32
CA ILE A 274 8.95 21.20 1.82
C ILE A 274 10.08 20.75 0.92
N ALA A 275 11.24 20.50 1.52
CA ALA A 275 12.39 19.95 0.84
C ALA A 275 12.99 18.77 1.64
N PHE A 276 13.49 17.77 0.94
CA PHE A 276 14.25 16.65 1.49
C PHE A 276 15.65 16.66 0.86
N GLY A 277 16.62 17.16 1.60
CA GLY A 277 17.94 17.42 1.08
C GLY A 277 17.87 18.45 -0.06
N ARG A 278 18.42 18.11 -1.24
CA ARG A 278 18.38 18.98 -2.43
C ARG A 278 17.04 18.94 -3.19
N ARG A 279 16.17 17.95 -2.91
CA ARG A 279 14.90 17.78 -3.63
C ARG A 279 13.81 18.62 -2.99
N LYS A 280 13.33 19.64 -3.70
CA LYS A 280 12.15 20.41 -3.33
C LYS A 280 10.91 19.58 -3.67
N LEU A 281 10.09 19.27 -2.67
CA LEU A 281 8.80 18.58 -2.86
C LEU A 281 7.69 19.59 -3.14
N PHE A 282 7.65 20.68 -2.35
CA PHE A 282 6.77 21.83 -2.54
C PHE A 282 7.56 23.11 -2.38
N ASP A 283 7.29 24.09 -3.24
CA ASP A 283 7.90 25.42 -3.22
C ASP A 283 6.83 26.48 -3.50
N GLY A 284 6.11 26.87 -2.43
CA GLY A 284 5.02 27.83 -2.53
C GLY A 284 3.64 27.24 -2.87
N PHE A 285 3.41 25.97 -2.52
CA PHE A 285 2.12 25.32 -2.80
C PHE A 285 1.01 25.86 -1.90
N SER A 286 -0.12 26.26 -2.51
CA SER A 286 -1.29 26.73 -1.77
C SER A 286 -2.54 26.00 -2.23
N TRP A 287 -3.38 25.59 -1.27
CA TRP A 287 -4.62 24.88 -1.56
C TRP A 287 -5.65 25.12 -0.46
N ILE A 288 -6.87 25.47 -0.87
CA ILE A 288 -8.00 25.66 0.03
C ILE A 288 -9.09 24.65 -0.33
N VAL A 289 -9.49 23.85 0.66
CA VAL A 289 -10.61 22.91 0.56
C VAL A 289 -11.75 23.42 1.42
N ARG A 290 -12.92 23.56 0.83
CA ARG A 290 -14.11 24.10 1.49
C ARG A 290 -15.06 22.99 1.91
N ARG A 291 -15.92 23.28 2.86
CA ARG A 291 -16.91 22.34 3.40
C ARG A 291 -17.80 21.77 2.29
N GLY A 292 -17.95 20.44 2.30
CA GLY A 292 -18.74 19.69 1.32
C GLY A 292 -18.05 19.45 -0.02
N GLU A 293 -16.85 20.03 -0.25
CA GLU A 293 -16.09 19.74 -1.46
C GLU A 293 -15.49 18.33 -1.43
N ARG A 294 -15.39 17.71 -2.61
CA ARG A 294 -14.87 16.36 -2.80
C ARG A 294 -13.79 16.37 -3.84
N TRP A 295 -12.55 16.19 -3.41
CA TRP A 295 -11.34 16.35 -4.20
C TRP A 295 -10.64 15.04 -4.48
N VAL A 296 -10.20 14.86 -5.72
CA VAL A 296 -9.23 13.83 -6.09
C VAL A 296 -7.85 14.47 -6.16
N LEU A 297 -6.92 13.97 -5.33
CA LEU A 297 -5.54 14.40 -5.31
C LEU A 297 -4.72 13.43 -6.17
N CYS A 298 -4.26 13.93 -7.32
CA CYS A 298 -3.53 13.18 -8.33
C CYS A 298 -2.05 13.57 -8.37
N GLY A 299 -1.25 12.75 -9.04
CA GLY A 299 0.17 12.99 -9.27
C GLY A 299 0.99 11.70 -9.24
N PRO A 300 2.22 11.73 -9.77
CA PRO A 300 3.12 10.58 -9.77
C PRO A 300 3.51 10.17 -8.36
N ASN A 301 4.08 8.97 -8.22
CA ASN A 301 4.63 8.54 -6.95
C ASN A 301 5.78 9.45 -6.53
N GLY A 302 5.79 9.81 -5.23
CA GLY A 302 6.76 10.77 -4.69
C GLY A 302 6.44 12.24 -4.97
N SER A 303 5.26 12.58 -5.52
CA SER A 303 4.82 13.97 -5.68
C SER A 303 4.33 14.63 -4.39
N GLY A 304 4.28 13.89 -3.28
CA GLY A 304 3.90 14.45 -1.98
C GLY A 304 2.43 14.28 -1.58
N LYS A 305 1.66 13.42 -2.27
CA LYS A 305 0.24 13.17 -1.94
C LYS A 305 0.04 12.77 -0.47
N THR A 306 0.69 11.70 -0.03
CA THR A 306 0.65 11.24 1.37
C THR A 306 1.24 12.27 2.33
N THR A 307 2.26 13.03 1.89
CA THR A 307 2.83 14.13 2.70
C THR A 307 1.79 15.22 2.95
N LEU A 308 1.03 15.64 1.94
CA LEU A 308 -0.06 16.62 2.14
C LEU A 308 -1.13 16.10 3.09
N LEU A 309 -1.55 14.85 2.95
CA LEU A 309 -2.52 14.25 3.88
C LEU A 309 -1.97 14.21 5.31
N SER A 310 -0.70 13.87 5.49
CA SER A 310 -0.06 13.85 6.81
C SER A 310 0.09 15.23 7.44
N LEU A 311 0.28 16.30 6.65
CA LEU A 311 0.22 17.68 7.13
C LEU A 311 -1.19 18.04 7.64
N ILE A 312 -2.23 17.66 6.89
CA ILE A 312 -3.63 17.94 7.24
C ILE A 312 -4.00 17.26 8.56
N ILE A 313 -3.62 16.00 8.76
CA ILE A 313 -3.88 15.26 10.01
C ILE A 313 -3.04 15.81 11.17
N GLY A 314 -1.86 16.36 10.87
CA GLY A 314 -0.89 16.84 11.86
C GLY A 314 -0.02 15.71 12.42
N ASP A 315 0.19 14.65 11.64
CA ASP A 315 1.13 13.56 11.96
C ASP A 315 2.54 13.89 11.46
N ASN A 316 2.68 14.90 10.61
CA ASN A 316 3.97 15.32 10.08
C ASN A 316 4.45 16.58 10.79
N PRO A 317 5.64 16.57 11.42
CA PRO A 317 6.22 17.73 12.10
C PRO A 317 6.38 18.95 11.21
N LEU A 318 6.54 18.76 9.89
CA LEU A 318 6.61 19.85 8.91
C LEU A 318 5.31 20.68 8.85
N ALA A 319 4.20 20.18 9.40
CA ALA A 319 2.98 20.96 9.54
C ALA A 319 3.16 22.17 10.47
N TYR A 320 4.09 22.11 11.43
CA TYR A 320 4.40 23.21 12.35
C TYR A 320 5.32 24.27 11.73
N ALA A 321 6.12 23.87 10.74
CA ALA A 321 7.01 24.77 10.01
C ALA A 321 6.33 25.44 8.80
N ASN A 322 5.08 25.07 8.51
CA ASN A 322 4.31 25.57 7.37
C ASN A 322 2.98 26.18 7.81
N ASP A 323 2.36 26.98 6.95
CA ASP A 323 1.05 27.58 7.24
C ASP A 323 -0.08 26.60 6.88
N VAL A 324 -0.40 25.75 7.85
CA VAL A 324 -1.43 24.72 7.76
C VAL A 324 -2.56 25.03 8.74
N THR A 325 -3.76 25.23 8.25
CA THR A 325 -4.96 25.47 9.06
C THR A 325 -6.02 24.41 8.71
N VAL A 326 -6.57 23.75 9.72
CA VAL A 326 -7.63 22.76 9.54
C VAL A 326 -8.78 23.06 10.51
N PHE A 327 -9.99 23.18 9.98
CA PHE A 327 -11.18 23.63 10.72
C PHE A 327 -10.98 24.97 11.44
N GLY A 328 -10.22 25.90 10.85
CA GLY A 328 -9.89 27.19 11.46
C GLY A 328 -8.80 27.12 12.55
N ILE A 329 -8.26 25.94 12.84
CA ILE A 329 -7.21 25.77 13.85
C ILE A 329 -5.85 25.66 13.11
N ARG A 330 -5.02 26.71 13.28
CA ARG A 330 -3.66 26.70 12.70
C ARG A 330 -2.77 25.75 13.47
N ARG A 331 -1.91 25.02 12.75
CA ARG A 331 -0.90 24.14 13.34
C ARG A 331 0.19 24.99 14.02
N GLY A 332 0.48 24.70 15.28
CA GLY A 332 1.46 25.45 16.07
C GLY A 332 1.54 24.94 17.51
N PRO A 333 2.47 25.49 18.33
CA PRO A 333 2.53 25.20 19.75
C PRO A 333 1.18 25.53 20.43
N GLY A 334 0.63 24.60 21.21
CA GLY A 334 -0.66 24.77 21.86
C GLY A 334 -1.89 24.47 21.00
N ALA A 335 -1.72 24.08 19.72
CA ALA A 335 -2.85 23.69 18.88
C ALA A 335 -3.56 22.45 19.45
N GLU A 336 -4.89 22.51 19.51
CA GLU A 336 -5.74 21.41 20.00
C GLU A 336 -5.86 20.28 18.97
N LEU A 337 -4.74 19.59 18.68
CA LEU A 337 -4.67 18.51 17.70
C LEU A 337 -5.72 17.42 17.92
N ALA A 338 -5.99 17.08 19.17
CA ALA A 338 -6.98 16.07 19.53
C ALA A 338 -8.38 16.44 19.04
N LYS A 339 -8.77 17.73 19.13
CA LYS A 339 -10.05 18.22 18.62
C LYS A 339 -10.15 18.11 17.11
N VAL A 340 -9.05 18.44 16.40
CA VAL A 340 -9.01 18.34 14.95
C VAL A 340 -9.07 16.88 14.50
N ARG A 341 -8.26 15.99 15.11
CA ARG A 341 -8.19 14.58 14.75
C ARG A 341 -9.51 13.83 14.92
N ARG A 342 -10.30 14.17 15.96
CA ARG A 342 -11.64 13.58 16.17
C ARG A 342 -12.64 13.87 15.05
N ARG A 343 -12.42 14.95 14.30
CA ARG A 343 -13.27 15.39 13.18
C ARG A 343 -12.80 14.83 11.82
N ILE A 344 -11.67 14.12 11.80
CA ILE A 344 -11.09 13.52 10.59
C ILE A 344 -11.26 12.02 10.63
N GLY A 345 -11.88 11.46 9.60
CA GLY A 345 -11.83 10.03 9.30
C GLY A 345 -10.72 9.77 8.29
N MET A 346 -9.89 8.75 8.53
CA MET A 346 -8.84 8.39 7.58
C MET A 346 -8.85 6.91 7.28
N VAL A 347 -8.67 6.60 5.99
CA VAL A 347 -8.42 5.26 5.48
C VAL A 347 -7.14 5.29 4.66
N SER A 348 -6.13 4.56 5.08
CA SER A 348 -4.87 4.44 4.35
C SER A 348 -4.32 3.03 4.42
N PRO A 349 -3.51 2.59 3.44
CA PRO A 349 -2.83 1.30 3.49
C PRO A 349 -1.92 1.16 4.71
N GLU A 350 -1.35 2.27 5.17
CA GLU A 350 -0.50 2.30 6.37
C GLU A 350 -1.31 1.96 7.63
N GLN A 351 -2.54 2.51 7.76
CA GLN A 351 -3.43 2.19 8.88
C GLN A 351 -3.95 0.75 8.80
N GLN A 352 -4.38 0.30 7.62
CA GLN A 352 -4.79 -1.10 7.42
C GLN A 352 -3.73 -2.03 7.96
N ALA A 353 -2.57 -1.75 7.57
CA ALA A 353 -1.40 -2.51 7.85
C ALA A 353 -0.97 -2.40 9.33
N TYR A 354 -1.10 -1.24 10.00
CA TYR A 354 -0.77 -1.04 11.42
C TYR A 354 -1.79 -1.70 12.36
N LEU A 355 -3.07 -1.59 12.03
CA LEU A 355 -4.15 -2.11 12.85
C LEU A 355 -4.49 -3.58 12.56
N GLY A 356 -3.97 -4.15 11.45
CA GLY A 356 -4.34 -5.49 10.99
C GLY A 356 -5.80 -5.58 10.48
N LEU A 357 -6.44 -4.42 10.23
CA LEU A 357 -7.84 -4.34 9.81
C LEU A 357 -7.95 -4.36 8.28
N GLY A 358 -9.01 -4.97 7.78
CA GLY A 358 -9.41 -4.86 6.38
C GLY A 358 -9.84 -3.42 6.03
N ALA A 359 -9.83 -3.09 4.72
CA ALA A 359 -10.22 -1.75 4.26
C ALA A 359 -11.67 -1.40 4.64
N ASP A 360 -12.58 -2.36 4.59
CA ASP A 360 -13.99 -2.17 4.99
C ASP A 360 -14.14 -1.91 6.48
N GLU A 361 -13.39 -2.62 7.33
CA GLU A 361 -13.39 -2.43 8.79
C GLU A 361 -12.80 -1.07 9.15
N LEU A 362 -11.70 -0.70 8.49
CA LEU A 362 -11.07 0.60 8.68
C LEU A 362 -11.98 1.75 8.23
N LEU A 363 -12.68 1.58 7.10
CA LEU A 363 -13.68 2.55 6.66
C LEU A 363 -14.84 2.65 7.67
N ALA A 364 -15.30 1.51 8.21
CA ALA A 364 -16.32 1.53 9.25
C ALA A 364 -15.88 2.31 10.50
N ALA A 365 -14.64 2.10 10.93
CA ALA A 365 -14.05 2.82 12.05
C ALA A 365 -13.92 4.33 11.75
N ALA A 366 -13.45 4.69 10.55
CA ALA A 366 -13.29 6.08 10.12
C ALA A 366 -14.65 6.84 10.06
N LEU A 367 -15.72 6.15 9.67
CA LEU A 367 -17.05 6.75 9.54
C LEU A 367 -17.87 6.77 10.84
N ARG A 368 -17.49 6.00 11.86
CA ARG A 368 -18.23 5.85 13.13
C ARG A 368 -18.53 7.19 13.81
N ASN A 369 -17.56 8.08 13.81
CA ASN A 369 -17.67 9.38 14.47
C ASN A 369 -18.22 10.48 13.55
N LYS A 370 -18.83 10.14 12.42
CA LYS A 370 -19.39 11.09 11.44
C LYS A 370 -18.41 12.23 11.13
N PRO A 371 -17.26 11.96 10.54
CA PRO A 371 -16.21 12.95 10.33
C PRO A 371 -16.67 14.12 9.46
N ASP A 372 -16.18 15.31 9.76
CA ASP A 372 -16.35 16.50 8.92
C ASP A 372 -15.42 16.47 7.70
N LEU A 373 -14.28 15.75 7.81
CA LEU A 373 -13.31 15.55 6.74
C LEU A 373 -12.95 14.06 6.64
N LEU A 374 -13.14 13.48 5.47
CA LEU A 374 -12.76 12.11 5.16
C LEU A 374 -11.54 12.10 4.23
N LEU A 375 -10.46 11.49 4.69
CA LEU A 375 -9.21 11.32 3.94
C LEU A 375 -9.07 9.87 3.50
N LEU A 376 -8.96 9.65 2.21
CA LEU A 376 -8.85 8.35 1.58
C LEU A 376 -7.50 8.29 0.83
N ASP A 377 -6.49 7.68 1.43
CA ASP A 377 -5.19 7.51 0.78
C ASP A 377 -5.11 6.12 0.16
N GLU A 378 -5.29 6.04 -1.14
CA GLU A 378 -5.30 4.79 -1.91
C GLU A 378 -6.20 3.69 -1.28
N PRO A 379 -7.49 3.99 -1.00
CA PRO A 379 -8.34 3.13 -0.17
C PRO A 379 -8.61 1.76 -0.81
N CYS A 380 -8.51 1.66 -2.14
CA CYS A 380 -8.70 0.42 -2.89
C CYS A 380 -7.41 -0.39 -3.06
N LEU A 381 -6.28 0.10 -2.51
CA LEU A 381 -5.01 -0.61 -2.60
C LEU A 381 -5.10 -1.96 -1.87
N ASN A 382 -4.64 -3.03 -2.51
CA ASN A 382 -4.70 -4.42 -2.03
C ASN A 382 -6.12 -5.04 -1.96
N LEU A 383 -7.12 -4.44 -2.60
CA LEU A 383 -8.46 -5.02 -2.75
C LEU A 383 -8.65 -5.65 -4.14
N ASP A 384 -9.39 -6.74 -4.20
CA ASP A 384 -9.91 -7.24 -5.46
C ASP A 384 -10.99 -6.29 -6.03
N SER A 385 -11.37 -6.49 -7.28
CA SER A 385 -12.33 -5.62 -7.98
C SER A 385 -13.69 -5.55 -7.27
N ALA A 386 -14.17 -6.66 -6.70
CA ALA A 386 -15.46 -6.72 -6.01
C ALA A 386 -15.39 -5.99 -4.65
N ALA A 387 -14.33 -6.19 -3.87
CA ALA A 387 -14.12 -5.49 -2.60
C ALA A 387 -13.90 -3.99 -2.82
N ALA A 388 -13.11 -3.60 -3.83
CA ALA A 388 -12.93 -2.21 -4.21
C ALA A 388 -14.27 -1.56 -4.63
N GLY A 389 -15.10 -2.28 -5.38
CA GLY A 389 -16.46 -1.84 -5.75
C GLY A 389 -17.35 -1.62 -4.54
N ARG A 390 -17.37 -2.56 -3.58
CA ARG A 390 -18.15 -2.41 -2.33
C ARG A 390 -17.68 -1.22 -1.50
N LEU A 391 -16.39 -1.06 -1.32
CA LEU A 391 -15.80 0.05 -0.57
C LEU A 391 -16.18 1.40 -1.20
N ARG A 392 -16.00 1.55 -2.51
CA ARG A 392 -16.37 2.76 -3.25
C ARG A 392 -17.87 3.11 -3.12
N ALA A 393 -18.74 2.10 -3.29
CA ALA A 393 -20.18 2.27 -3.13
C ALA A 393 -20.55 2.70 -1.70
N ARG A 394 -19.87 2.16 -0.68
CA ARG A 394 -20.07 2.53 0.72
C ARG A 394 -19.66 3.97 1.00
N VAL A 395 -18.49 4.40 0.50
CA VAL A 395 -18.04 5.81 0.59
C VAL A 395 -19.04 6.73 -0.11
N ALA A 396 -19.46 6.40 -1.33
CA ALA A 396 -20.41 7.21 -2.09
C ALA A 396 -21.75 7.35 -1.35
N ARG A 397 -22.28 6.27 -0.78
CA ARG A 397 -23.51 6.28 0.02
C ARG A 397 -23.37 7.15 1.27
N TYR A 398 -22.26 7.02 1.98
CA TYR A 398 -21.99 7.86 3.14
C TYR A 398 -21.94 9.35 2.78
N LEU A 399 -21.21 9.71 1.74
CA LEU A 399 -21.10 11.11 1.29
C LEU A 399 -22.41 11.67 0.75
N ALA A 400 -23.28 10.84 0.18
CA ALA A 400 -24.63 11.25 -0.25
C ALA A 400 -25.54 11.58 0.95
N SER A 401 -25.44 10.77 2.03
CA SER A 401 -26.21 11.00 3.26
C SER A 401 -25.62 12.09 4.16
N HIS A 402 -24.37 12.52 3.91
CA HIS A 402 -23.67 13.56 4.69
C HIS A 402 -23.11 14.65 3.75
N PRO A 403 -23.96 15.50 3.14
CA PRO A 403 -23.51 16.47 2.15
C PRO A 403 -22.51 17.51 2.67
N GLY A 404 -22.52 17.76 3.99
CA GLY A 404 -21.55 18.64 4.66
C GLY A 404 -20.19 17.99 4.92
N CYS A 405 -20.03 16.69 4.73
CA CYS A 405 -18.75 16.02 4.85
C CYS A 405 -17.86 16.36 3.65
N THR A 406 -16.68 16.87 3.94
CA THR A 406 -15.62 17.15 2.94
C THR A 406 -14.81 15.88 2.72
N ALA A 407 -14.37 15.60 1.50
CA ALA A 407 -13.59 14.42 1.23
C ALA A 407 -12.39 14.68 0.30
N ILE A 408 -11.25 14.07 0.61
CA ILE A 408 -10.05 14.07 -0.23
C ILE A 408 -9.65 12.61 -0.49
N CYS A 409 -9.59 12.23 -1.75
CA CYS A 409 -9.21 10.88 -2.18
C CYS A 409 -7.93 10.93 -3.01
N VAL A 410 -6.94 10.14 -2.63
CA VAL A 410 -5.77 9.82 -3.45
C VAL A 410 -6.05 8.52 -4.17
N ALA A 411 -5.97 8.53 -5.49
CA ALA A 411 -6.13 7.34 -6.32
C ALA A 411 -5.17 7.39 -7.52
N HIS A 412 -4.68 6.24 -7.93
CA HIS A 412 -3.83 6.10 -9.11
C HIS A 412 -4.63 5.83 -10.38
N ARG A 413 -5.80 5.20 -10.26
CA ARG A 413 -6.69 4.90 -11.36
C ARG A 413 -8.00 5.68 -11.20
N PRO A 414 -8.59 6.19 -12.29
CA PRO A 414 -9.91 6.81 -12.22
C PRO A 414 -10.97 5.87 -11.62
N ASP A 415 -10.87 4.58 -11.92
CA ASP A 415 -11.79 3.54 -11.44
C ASP A 415 -11.72 3.31 -9.92
N ASP A 416 -10.63 3.72 -9.26
CA ASP A 416 -10.48 3.60 -7.80
C ASP A 416 -11.13 4.77 -7.06
N VAL A 417 -11.54 5.81 -7.77
CA VAL A 417 -12.21 6.99 -7.19
C VAL A 417 -13.67 6.67 -6.89
N PRO A 418 -14.14 6.88 -5.65
CA PRO A 418 -15.56 6.70 -5.34
C PRO A 418 -16.43 7.70 -6.13
N PRO A 419 -17.65 7.32 -6.51
CA PRO A 419 -18.59 8.27 -7.13
C PRO A 419 -18.84 9.52 -6.29
N GLY A 420 -19.06 10.66 -6.96
CA GLY A 420 -19.37 11.93 -6.32
C GLY A 420 -18.16 12.85 -6.03
N PHE A 421 -16.97 12.46 -6.41
CA PHE A 421 -15.80 13.35 -6.41
C PHE A 421 -15.79 14.18 -7.70
N SER A 422 -15.90 15.51 -7.57
CA SER A 422 -16.09 16.43 -8.70
C SER A 422 -14.92 17.38 -8.93
N ARG A 423 -13.99 17.47 -7.98
CA ARG A 423 -12.84 18.36 -8.06
C ARG A 423 -11.54 17.56 -8.16
N ARG A 424 -10.57 18.10 -8.87
CA ARG A 424 -9.28 17.43 -9.06
C ARG A 424 -8.14 18.42 -8.92
N ILE A 425 -7.06 18.01 -8.25
CA ILE A 425 -5.79 18.71 -8.21
C ILE A 425 -4.67 17.73 -8.61
N ASP A 426 -3.79 18.20 -9.50
CA ASP A 426 -2.65 17.38 -9.97
C ASP A 426 -1.34 18.00 -9.49
N LEU A 427 -0.59 17.25 -8.70
CA LEU A 427 0.68 17.70 -8.15
C LEU A 427 1.84 17.67 -9.16
N LYS A 428 1.66 17.14 -10.37
CA LYS A 428 2.69 17.20 -11.42
C LYS A 428 3.15 18.64 -11.71
N ASN A 429 2.20 19.57 -11.69
CA ASN A 429 2.44 20.98 -12.05
C ASN A 429 3.06 21.80 -10.90
N HIS A 430 3.20 21.20 -9.71
CA HIS A 430 3.70 21.87 -8.51
C HIS A 430 5.06 21.35 -8.04
N VAL A 431 5.56 20.28 -8.64
CA VAL A 431 6.91 19.75 -8.43
C VAL A 431 7.81 20.31 -9.53
N LYS A 432 8.61 21.33 -9.23
CA LYS A 432 9.67 21.77 -10.14
C LYS A 432 10.72 20.65 -10.18
N SER A 433 10.80 19.94 -11.31
CA SER A 433 11.95 19.11 -11.63
C SER A 433 13.10 20.04 -11.97
N ASP A 434 14.10 20.14 -11.12
CA ASP A 434 15.42 20.59 -11.53
C ASP A 434 15.94 19.55 -12.54
N MET A 435 16.10 19.96 -13.80
CA MET A 435 16.88 19.24 -14.81
C MET A 435 18.35 19.29 -14.43
#